data_0b2fb74fb287fa179a2944c98febeeed
#
_entry.id   0b2fb74fb287fa179a2944c98febeeed
#
_cell.length_a   1.000
_cell.length_b   1.000
_cell.length_c   1.000
_cell.angle_alpha   90.00
_cell.angle_beta   90.00
_cell.angle_gamma   90.00
#
_symmetry.space_group_name_H-M   'P 1'
#
loop_
_entity.id
_entity.type
_entity.pdbx_description
1 polymer ?
#
loop_
_entity_poly.entity_id
_entity_poly.type
_entity_poly.pdbx_seq_one_letter_code
_entity_poly.pdbx_strand_id
1 'polypeptide(L)'
;MQINTTYNMDALAAARLLPDGCVDCIVTSPPYYGLRDYGVDGQIGLEETPEVFIDHLVTVFRELWRVLKPEGTLWVNMGDSYAGSNRGADDVKPKDMIGIPWMLAFALRTDGWYLRQ
;
A
#
# COMPACT_ATOMS: atom_id res chain seq x y z
N MET A 1 7.30 -14.41 15.83
CA MET A 1 7.03 -13.08 16.39
C MET A 1 6.11 -13.20 17.59
N GLN A 2 6.31 -12.35 18.58
CA GLN A 2 5.46 -12.33 19.77
C GLN A 2 4.21 -11.50 19.52
N ILE A 3 3.08 -11.89 20.10
CA ILE A 3 1.85 -11.10 20.07
C ILE A 3 1.97 -9.88 21.00
N ASN A 4 1.10 -8.89 20.77
CA ASN A 4 1.04 -7.65 21.56
C ASN A 4 2.39 -6.92 21.64
N THR A 5 3.16 -6.95 20.55
CA THR A 5 4.50 -6.37 20.47
C THR A 5 4.61 -5.52 19.22
N THR A 6 5.25 -4.37 19.34
CA THR A 6 5.58 -3.51 18.20
C THR A 6 6.99 -3.86 17.70
N TYR A 7 7.11 -4.08 16.41
CA TYR A 7 8.39 -4.37 15.76
C TYR A 7 8.76 -3.22 14.84
N ASN A 8 9.92 -2.62 15.09
CA ASN A 8 10.45 -1.55 14.25
C ASN A 8 11.26 -2.16 13.09
N MET A 9 10.58 -2.47 12.00
CA MET A 9 11.21 -3.08 10.83
C MET A 9 10.35 -2.84 9.58
N ASP A 10 10.94 -3.09 8.42
CA ASP A 10 10.23 -3.00 7.16
C ASP A 10 9.01 -3.94 7.13
N ALA A 11 7.87 -3.43 6.65
CA ALA A 11 6.61 -4.17 6.69
C ALA A 11 6.65 -5.46 5.86
N LEU A 12 7.26 -5.42 4.68
CA LEU A 12 7.37 -6.60 3.82
C LEU A 12 8.27 -7.66 4.47
N ALA A 13 9.40 -7.24 5.02
CA ALA A 13 10.30 -8.13 5.75
C ALA A 13 9.62 -8.74 6.98
N ALA A 14 8.85 -7.94 7.71
CA ALA A 14 8.10 -8.42 8.86
C ALA A 14 7.03 -9.46 8.46
N ALA A 15 6.28 -9.17 7.41
CA ALA A 15 5.25 -10.10 6.93
C ALA A 15 5.85 -11.45 6.51
N ARG A 16 7.02 -11.43 5.90
CA ARG A 16 7.73 -12.66 5.48
C ARG A 16 8.14 -13.57 6.63
N LEU A 17 8.23 -13.03 7.84
CA LEU A 17 8.53 -13.81 9.04
C LEU A 17 7.29 -14.53 9.61
N LEU A 18 6.10 -14.16 9.17
CA LEU A 18 4.85 -14.74 9.68
C LEU A 18 4.45 -15.96 8.87
N PRO A 19 3.87 -16.99 9.51
CA PRO A 19 3.31 -18.15 8.80
C PRO A 19 2.10 -17.78 7.94
N ASP A 20 1.77 -18.63 6.99
CA ASP A 20 0.55 -18.50 6.19
C ASP A 20 -0.68 -18.51 7.08
N GLY A 21 -1.65 -17.64 6.76
CA GLY A 21 -2.96 -17.67 7.38
C GLY A 21 -3.00 -17.53 8.88
N CYS A 22 -2.06 -16.77 9.47
CA CYS A 22 -1.99 -16.62 10.93
C CYS A 22 -2.66 -15.35 11.46
N VAL A 23 -3.07 -14.43 10.58
CA VAL A 23 -3.60 -13.11 10.97
C VAL A 23 -5.10 -13.03 10.68
N ASP A 24 -5.86 -12.53 11.65
CA ASP A 24 -7.32 -12.39 11.53
C ASP A 24 -7.73 -11.10 10.84
N CYS A 25 -6.99 -10.01 11.06
CA CYS A 25 -7.33 -8.69 10.53
C CYS A 25 -6.07 -7.86 10.38
N ILE A 26 -6.00 -7.10 9.30
CA ILE A 26 -4.91 -6.15 9.06
C ILE A 26 -5.51 -4.75 8.92
N VAL A 27 -4.96 -3.80 9.66
CA VAL A 27 -5.29 -2.38 9.54
C VAL A 27 -4.00 -1.64 9.24
N THR A 28 -3.97 -0.88 8.17
CA THR A 28 -2.75 -0.19 7.75
C THR A 28 -3.05 1.15 7.10
N SER A 29 -2.09 2.06 7.22
CA SER A 29 -2.04 3.31 6.47
C SER A 29 -0.69 3.37 5.77
N PRO A 30 -0.60 2.91 4.53
CA PRO A 30 0.66 2.95 3.80
C PRO A 30 1.11 4.38 3.50
N PRO A 31 2.37 4.60 3.14
CA PRO A 31 2.84 5.91 2.73
C PRO A 31 2.01 6.47 1.58
N TYR A 32 1.72 7.77 1.63
CA TYR A 32 1.00 8.45 0.56
C TYR A 32 1.96 8.84 -0.55
N TYR A 33 1.49 8.82 -1.79
CA TYR A 33 2.32 9.10 -2.94
C TYR A 33 2.80 10.56 -2.94
N GLY A 34 4.13 10.73 -2.99
CA GLY A 34 4.78 12.02 -3.14
C GLY A 34 4.56 13.00 -1.98
N LEU A 35 4.16 12.53 -0.81
CA LEU A 35 3.85 13.41 0.31
C LEU A 35 5.07 13.66 1.21
N ARG A 36 5.81 12.62 1.58
CA ARG A 36 6.90 12.74 2.55
C ARG A 36 8.13 11.96 2.10
N ASP A 37 9.28 12.59 2.28
CA ASP A 37 10.56 11.95 2.19
C ASP A 37 11.09 11.69 3.61
N TYR A 38 11.16 10.42 3.99
CA TYR A 38 11.67 10.03 5.31
C TYR A 38 13.19 9.83 5.32
N GLY A 39 13.85 10.03 4.17
CA GLY A 39 15.30 9.88 4.06
C GLY A 39 15.80 8.44 4.14
N VAL A 40 14.96 7.47 3.83
CA VAL A 40 15.28 6.04 3.88
C VAL A 40 15.36 5.49 2.45
N ASP A 41 16.46 4.82 2.12
CA ASP A 41 16.60 4.17 0.82
C ASP A 41 15.53 3.09 0.62
N GLY A 42 14.96 3.06 -0.58
CA GLY A 42 13.89 2.11 -0.91
C GLY A 42 12.52 2.45 -0.34
N GLN A 43 12.37 3.63 0.21
CA GLN A 43 11.08 4.12 0.71
C GLN A 43 10.01 4.05 -0.38
N ILE A 44 8.83 3.51 -0.04
CA ILE A 44 7.63 3.58 -0.88
C ILE A 44 7.01 4.98 -0.72
N GLY A 45 6.62 5.58 -1.84
CA GLY A 45 5.96 6.89 -1.87
C GLY A 45 6.69 7.94 -2.71
N LEU A 46 7.94 7.68 -3.11
CA LEU A 46 8.76 8.61 -3.90
C LEU A 46 9.00 8.10 -5.33
N GLU A 47 8.23 7.15 -5.80
CA GLU A 47 8.33 6.62 -7.16
C GLU A 47 8.07 7.72 -8.19
N GLU A 48 8.62 7.55 -9.40
CA GLU A 48 8.49 8.53 -10.47
C GLU A 48 7.05 8.69 -10.96
N THR A 49 6.27 7.61 -10.91
CA THR A 49 4.87 7.61 -11.37
C THR A 49 3.94 6.99 -10.34
N PRO A 50 2.65 7.39 -10.34
CA PRO A 50 1.66 6.73 -9.48
C PRO A 50 1.54 5.24 -9.75
N GLU A 51 1.67 4.81 -11.00
CA GLU A 51 1.55 3.41 -11.40
C GLU A 51 2.65 2.55 -10.76
N VAL A 52 3.89 3.02 -10.74
CA VAL A 52 5.02 2.34 -10.09
C VAL A 52 4.80 2.27 -8.59
N PHE A 53 4.30 3.35 -8.00
CA PHE A 53 3.94 3.39 -6.57
C PHE A 53 2.89 2.32 -6.25
N ILE A 54 1.83 2.23 -7.03
CA ILE A 54 0.76 1.23 -6.85
C ILE A 54 1.33 -0.19 -6.99
N ASP A 55 2.19 -0.45 -7.97
CA ASP A 55 2.81 -1.77 -8.16
C ASP A 55 3.64 -2.18 -6.94
N HIS A 56 4.38 -1.27 -6.35
CA HIS A 56 5.15 -1.54 -5.13
C HIS A 56 4.21 -1.89 -3.96
N LEU A 57 3.12 -1.15 -3.80
CA LEU A 57 2.14 -1.46 -2.76
C LEU A 57 1.48 -2.82 -2.98
N VAL A 58 1.10 -3.15 -4.21
CA VAL A 58 0.51 -4.46 -4.54
C VAL A 58 1.46 -5.59 -4.14
N THR A 59 2.76 -5.43 -4.35
CA THR A 59 3.76 -6.43 -3.93
C THR A 59 3.71 -6.66 -2.42
N VAL A 60 3.63 -5.60 -1.63
CA VAL A 60 3.50 -5.72 -0.17
C VAL A 60 2.18 -6.41 0.20
N PHE A 61 1.08 -5.99 -0.41
CA PHE A 61 -0.24 -6.53 -0.10
C PHE A 61 -0.40 -8.00 -0.50
N ARG A 62 0.35 -8.49 -1.49
CA ARG A 62 0.38 -9.94 -1.80
C ARG A 62 0.89 -10.74 -0.62
N GLU A 63 1.92 -10.27 0.04
CA GLU A 63 2.46 -10.92 1.22
C GLU A 63 1.50 -10.83 2.40
N LEU A 64 0.77 -9.72 2.52
CA LEU A 64 -0.29 -9.58 3.51
C LEU A 64 -1.45 -10.54 3.23
N TRP A 65 -1.79 -10.79 1.98
CA TRP A 65 -2.76 -11.81 1.60
C TRP A 65 -2.35 -13.19 2.13
N ARG A 66 -1.08 -13.55 1.94
CA ARG A 66 -0.56 -14.85 2.37
C ARG A 66 -0.72 -15.07 3.87
N VAL A 67 -0.42 -14.05 4.67
CA VAL A 67 -0.48 -14.16 6.14
C VAL A 67 -1.89 -14.03 6.69
N LEU A 68 -2.82 -13.46 5.94
CA LEU A 68 -4.21 -13.28 6.36
C LEU A 68 -4.99 -14.58 6.22
N LYS A 69 -5.82 -14.89 7.21
CA LYS A 69 -6.73 -16.05 7.12
C LYS A 69 -7.71 -15.88 5.96
N PRO A 70 -8.27 -16.98 5.42
CA PRO A 70 -9.23 -16.89 4.31
C PRO A 70 -10.43 -15.99 4.58
N GLU A 71 -10.92 -15.96 5.81
CA GLU A 71 -12.03 -15.11 6.24
C GLU A 71 -11.57 -13.76 6.82
N GLY A 72 -10.26 -13.52 6.81
CA GLY A 72 -9.68 -12.29 7.36
C GLY A 72 -10.01 -11.05 6.55
N THR A 73 -9.87 -9.89 7.17
CA THR A 73 -10.17 -8.60 6.54
C THR A 73 -8.96 -7.69 6.52
N LEU A 74 -8.85 -6.90 5.45
CA LEU A 74 -7.85 -5.86 5.29
C LEU A 74 -8.53 -4.49 5.26
N TRP A 75 -8.07 -3.59 6.10
CA TRP A 75 -8.55 -2.21 6.18
C TRP A 75 -7.41 -1.26 5.86
N VAL A 76 -7.57 -0.48 4.79
CA VAL A 76 -6.54 0.43 4.30
C VAL A 76 -7.04 1.87 4.42
N ASN A 77 -6.32 2.69 5.17
CA ASN A 77 -6.52 4.12 5.20
C ASN A 77 -5.52 4.77 4.24
N MET A 78 -6.01 5.35 3.16
CA MET A 78 -5.17 5.90 2.10
C MET A 78 -5.60 7.29 1.71
N GLY A 79 -4.66 8.23 1.74
CA GLY A 79 -4.87 9.57 1.21
C GLY A 79 -4.44 9.70 -0.24
N ASP A 80 -4.99 10.71 -0.89
CA ASP A 80 -4.65 11.04 -2.27
C ASP A 80 -3.63 12.17 -2.34
N SER A 81 -3.19 12.48 -3.55
CA SER A 81 -2.32 13.60 -3.87
C SER A 81 -2.89 14.34 -5.07
N TYR A 82 -2.60 15.62 -5.15
CA TYR A 82 -2.96 16.42 -6.32
C TYR A 82 -1.87 16.35 -7.36
N ALA A 83 -2.27 16.34 -8.63
CA ALA A 83 -1.32 16.45 -9.74
C ALA A 83 -0.64 17.82 -9.68
N GLY A 84 0.67 17.81 -9.88
CA GLY A 84 1.48 19.02 -9.95
C GLY A 84 2.49 18.89 -11.09
N SER A 85 3.20 19.97 -11.37
CA SER A 85 4.14 20.04 -12.50
C SER A 85 5.25 18.99 -12.45
N ASN A 86 5.54 18.40 -11.28
CA ASN A 86 6.66 17.47 -11.07
C ASN A 86 6.19 16.04 -10.75
N ARG A 87 4.92 15.71 -10.94
CA ARG A 87 4.35 14.46 -10.44
C ARG A 87 3.92 13.49 -11.54
N GLY A 88 4.49 13.56 -12.72
CA GLY A 88 4.51 12.48 -13.70
C GLY A 88 3.20 11.80 -14.10
N ALA A 89 2.04 12.35 -13.76
CA ALA A 89 0.76 11.83 -14.24
C ALA A 89 0.39 12.59 -15.53
N ASP A 90 0.83 12.09 -16.66
CA ASP A 90 0.67 12.76 -17.96
C ASP A 90 -0.77 12.99 -18.37
N ASP A 91 -1.69 12.17 -17.84
CA ASP A 91 -3.11 12.22 -18.17
C ASP A 91 -3.95 12.92 -17.08
N VAL A 92 -3.31 13.46 -16.05
CA VAL A 92 -3.98 14.19 -14.97
C VAL A 92 -3.54 15.65 -15.00
N LYS A 93 -4.48 16.55 -15.19
CA LYS A 93 -4.17 17.98 -15.23
C LYS A 93 -3.82 18.53 -13.84
N PRO A 94 -3.00 19.58 -13.76
CA PRO A 94 -2.68 20.23 -12.48
C PRO A 94 -3.94 20.58 -11.69
N LYS A 95 -3.86 20.40 -10.36
CA LYS A 95 -4.94 20.62 -9.38
C LYS A 95 -5.98 19.51 -9.29
N ASP A 96 -6.01 18.56 -10.23
CA ASP A 96 -6.83 17.35 -10.05
C ASP A 96 -6.19 16.41 -9.03
N MET A 97 -7.02 15.69 -8.32
CA MET A 97 -6.56 14.55 -7.53
C MET A 97 -6.10 13.44 -8.50
N ILE A 98 -5.01 12.78 -8.14
CA ILE A 98 -4.46 11.67 -8.95
C ILE A 98 -5.41 10.48 -8.92
N GLY A 99 -6.07 10.23 -7.79
CA GLY A 99 -6.97 9.09 -7.64
C GLY A 99 -6.32 7.88 -7.00
N ILE A 100 -5.28 8.09 -6.20
CA ILE A 100 -4.49 7.01 -5.58
C ILE A 100 -5.36 5.99 -4.83
N PRO A 101 -6.32 6.39 -3.95
CA PRO A 101 -7.13 5.40 -3.24
C PRO A 101 -7.90 4.48 -4.17
N TRP A 102 -8.48 5.02 -5.24
CA TRP A 102 -9.22 4.22 -6.22
C TRP A 102 -8.27 3.35 -7.04
N MET A 103 -7.12 3.88 -7.45
CA MET A 103 -6.10 3.10 -8.17
C MET A 103 -5.66 1.90 -7.35
N LEU A 104 -5.38 2.10 -6.06
CA LEU A 104 -4.99 1.02 -5.17
C LEU A 104 -6.12 -0.01 -5.00
N ALA A 105 -7.34 0.46 -4.74
CA ALA A 105 -8.49 -0.43 -4.58
C ALA A 105 -8.72 -1.32 -5.81
N PHE A 106 -8.66 -0.74 -6.99
CA PHE A 106 -8.84 -1.49 -8.25
C PHE A 106 -7.66 -2.42 -8.55
N ALA A 107 -6.43 -1.98 -8.26
CA ALA A 107 -5.25 -2.83 -8.43
C ALA A 107 -5.28 -4.05 -7.50
N LEU A 108 -5.67 -3.86 -6.25
CA LEU A 108 -5.82 -4.96 -5.30
C LEU A 108 -6.94 -5.91 -5.74
N ARG A 109 -8.07 -5.38 -6.20
CA ARG A 109 -9.16 -6.20 -6.74
C ARG A 109 -8.69 -7.05 -7.92
N THR A 110 -7.94 -6.45 -8.84
CA THR A 110 -7.37 -7.16 -9.99
C THR A 110 -6.39 -8.24 -9.53
N ASP A 111 -5.69 -8.01 -8.43
CA ASP A 111 -4.72 -8.96 -7.88
C ASP A 111 -5.39 -10.07 -7.04
N GLY A 112 -6.71 -10.08 -6.90
CA GLY A 112 -7.46 -11.15 -6.25
C GLY A 112 -8.22 -10.76 -4.99
N TRP A 113 -8.01 -9.57 -4.44
CA TRP A 113 -8.74 -9.09 -3.28
C TRP A 113 -10.21 -8.81 -3.61
N TYR A 114 -11.09 -8.97 -2.64
CA TYR A 114 -12.48 -8.57 -2.78
C TYR A 114 -12.65 -7.14 -2.24
N LEU A 115 -13.13 -6.24 -3.10
CA LEU A 115 -13.44 -4.87 -2.71
C LEU A 115 -14.86 -4.83 -2.16
N ARG A 116 -15.00 -4.63 -0.85
CA ARG A 116 -16.30 -4.70 -0.16
C ARG A 116 -16.82 -3.33 0.25
N GLN A 117 -15.92 -2.40 0.60
CA GLN A 117 -16.29 -1.05 1.00
C GLN A 117 -15.22 -0.05 0.59
#